data_39a8a1f3b411e85fc1aad2d7337ec167
#
_entry.id   39a8a1f3b411e85fc1aad2d7337ec167
#
_cell.length_a   1.000
_cell.length_b   1.000
_cell.length_c   1.000
_cell.angle_alpha   90.00
_cell.angle_beta   90.00
_cell.angle_gamma   90.00
#
_symmetry.space_group_name_H-M   'P 1'
#
loop_
_entity.id
_entity.type
_entity.pdbx_description
1 polymer ?
#
loop_
_entity_poly.entity_id
_entity_poly.type
_entity_poly.pdbx_seq_one_letter_code
_entity_poly.pdbx_strand_id
1 'polypeptide(L)'
;MVKIISDSTCDLSAELVAQYDIDILPLHILLGDEEFEDGKTITPDEIYSWSDEHKTTPKTSAPSLAETIELFRPYVEEGCEIVCFSISNSMSTSGNVMRLAAGELEAENRITVIDSANLSTGIGLLVVEAAIMAKNGHSASEIASVMETLKPNVRASFVVDTLTYLYRGGRCNAVAAMAGGVLKLHPKIVVENGAMDATKKYRGKINSVIMSYVKDMETDLKAARPDRVFITHSGCDAATVESVRSFLESLGVFHEILEPRAGGVVSSHCGPGTLGVLFIAK
;
A
#
# COMPACT_ATOMS: atom_id res chain seq x y z
N MET A 1 -11.76 18.75 15.23
CA MET A 1 -12.03 17.54 14.39
C MET A 1 -10.71 17.10 13.80
N VAL A 2 -10.45 15.79 13.73
CA VAL A 2 -9.24 15.25 13.08
C VAL A 2 -9.61 14.67 11.74
N LYS A 3 -8.98 15.14 10.66
CA LYS A 3 -9.12 14.58 9.31
C LYS A 3 -8.00 13.58 9.04
N ILE A 4 -8.37 12.44 8.49
CA ILE A 4 -7.41 11.40 8.08
C ILE A 4 -7.20 11.48 6.57
N ILE A 5 -5.94 11.58 6.16
CA ILE A 5 -5.53 11.64 4.77
C ILE A 5 -4.47 10.56 4.53
N SER A 6 -4.48 9.92 3.38
CA SER A 6 -3.41 9.01 2.96
C SER A 6 -2.98 9.32 1.54
N ASP A 7 -1.73 9.04 1.19
CA ASP A 7 -1.41 8.99 -0.22
C ASP A 7 -2.07 7.76 -0.89
N SER A 8 -2.18 7.79 -2.21
CA SER A 8 -2.94 6.79 -2.98
C SER A 8 -2.39 5.36 -2.86
N THR A 9 -1.14 5.24 -2.43
CA THR A 9 -0.51 3.92 -2.29
C THR A 9 -1.02 3.10 -1.09
N CYS A 10 -2.01 3.61 -0.32
CA CYS A 10 -2.68 2.83 0.73
C CYS A 10 -3.59 1.72 0.17
N ASP A 11 -3.90 1.77 -1.12
CA ASP A 11 -4.70 0.77 -1.86
C ASP A 11 -6.05 0.42 -1.18
N LEU A 12 -6.63 1.36 -0.43
CA LEU A 12 -7.97 1.18 0.13
C LEU A 12 -9.02 1.28 -0.98
N SER A 13 -10.03 0.42 -0.91
CA SER A 13 -11.15 0.50 -1.85
C SER A 13 -11.96 1.79 -1.66
N ALA A 14 -12.66 2.22 -2.71
CA ALA A 14 -13.52 3.42 -2.65
C ALA A 14 -14.58 3.34 -1.55
N GLU A 15 -15.08 2.12 -1.28
CA GLU A 15 -16.05 1.86 -0.22
C GLU A 15 -15.45 2.12 1.17
N LEU A 16 -14.22 1.65 1.41
CA LEU A 16 -13.52 1.89 2.69
C LEU A 16 -13.15 3.36 2.86
N VAL A 17 -12.68 4.00 1.79
CA VAL A 17 -12.37 5.44 1.77
C VAL A 17 -13.62 6.25 2.16
N ALA A 18 -14.78 5.96 1.55
CA ALA A 18 -16.04 6.62 1.87
C ALA A 18 -16.58 6.27 3.27
N GLN A 19 -16.48 4.99 3.68
CA GLN A 19 -16.96 4.51 4.99
C GLN A 19 -16.26 5.20 6.17
N TYR A 20 -14.98 5.46 6.01
CA TYR A 20 -14.13 6.03 7.05
C TYR A 20 -13.81 7.51 6.87
N ASP A 21 -14.42 8.16 5.86
CA ASP A 21 -14.19 9.58 5.54
C ASP A 21 -12.70 9.93 5.40
N ILE A 22 -11.99 9.13 4.61
CA ILE A 22 -10.56 9.29 4.33
C ILE A 22 -10.41 10.08 3.03
N ASP A 23 -9.48 11.05 3.00
CA ASP A 23 -9.10 11.69 1.76
C ASP A 23 -7.82 11.06 1.19
N ILE A 24 -7.77 10.98 -0.14
CA ILE A 24 -6.65 10.39 -0.86
C ILE A 24 -5.90 11.47 -1.62
N LEU A 25 -4.59 11.56 -1.34
CA LEU A 25 -3.63 12.37 -2.09
C LEU A 25 -3.01 11.49 -3.20
N PRO A 26 -3.35 11.71 -4.48
CA PRO A 26 -2.86 10.86 -5.55
C PRO A 26 -1.36 11.06 -5.78
N LEU A 27 -0.65 9.96 -6.00
CA LEU A 27 0.67 9.98 -6.61
C LEU A 27 0.51 10.00 -8.13
N HIS A 28 1.60 10.23 -8.85
CA HIS A 28 1.58 10.32 -10.30
C HIS A 28 2.20 9.10 -10.97
N ILE A 29 1.69 8.79 -12.16
CA ILE A 29 2.14 7.70 -13.03
C ILE A 29 2.47 8.29 -14.38
N LEU A 30 3.70 8.04 -14.86
CA LEU A 30 4.17 8.52 -16.15
C LEU A 30 4.24 7.36 -17.15
N LEU A 31 3.49 7.48 -18.23
CA LEU A 31 3.49 6.58 -19.38
C LEU A 31 4.14 7.30 -20.57
N GLY A 32 5.45 7.10 -20.74
CA GLY A 32 6.22 7.91 -21.69
C GLY A 32 6.28 9.38 -21.24
N ASP A 33 5.70 10.26 -22.02
CA ASP A 33 5.63 11.72 -21.74
C ASP A 33 4.28 12.16 -21.16
N GLU A 34 3.34 11.23 -20.99
CA GLU A 34 2.02 11.50 -20.41
C GLU A 34 2.00 11.22 -18.92
N GLU A 35 1.36 12.12 -18.14
CA GLU A 35 1.24 12.03 -16.69
C GLU A 35 -0.21 11.82 -16.26
N PHE A 36 -0.40 10.91 -15.31
CA PHE A 36 -1.70 10.49 -14.79
C PHE A 36 -1.70 10.50 -13.26
N GLU A 37 -2.88 10.77 -12.68
CA GLU A 37 -3.11 10.66 -11.24
C GLU A 37 -3.57 9.23 -10.88
N ASP A 38 -2.89 8.62 -9.92
CA ASP A 38 -3.21 7.29 -9.41
C ASP A 38 -4.62 7.21 -8.81
N GLY A 39 -5.40 6.25 -9.30
CA GLY A 39 -6.77 6.02 -8.86
C GLY A 39 -7.80 7.02 -9.36
N LYS A 40 -7.41 8.03 -10.18
CA LYS A 40 -8.31 9.04 -10.75
C LYS A 40 -8.37 9.00 -12.26
N THR A 41 -7.23 9.07 -12.95
CA THR A 41 -7.18 9.28 -14.39
C THR A 41 -6.61 8.10 -15.16
N ILE A 42 -6.21 7.04 -14.46
CA ILE A 42 -5.69 5.80 -15.07
C ILE A 42 -6.00 4.60 -14.19
N THR A 43 -6.18 3.45 -14.82
CA THR A 43 -6.40 2.16 -14.17
C THR A 43 -5.17 1.25 -14.30
N PRO A 44 -4.98 0.26 -13.40
CA PRO A 44 -3.91 -0.73 -13.52
C PRO A 44 -3.93 -1.51 -14.85
N ASP A 45 -5.12 -1.78 -15.41
CA ASP A 45 -5.24 -2.52 -16.68
C ASP A 45 -4.72 -1.71 -17.88
N GLU A 46 -4.96 -0.40 -17.90
CA GLU A 46 -4.40 0.51 -18.90
C GLU A 46 -2.88 0.59 -18.77
N ILE A 47 -2.35 0.63 -17.55
CA ILE A 47 -0.91 0.61 -17.27
C ILE A 47 -0.27 -0.68 -17.82
N TYR A 48 -0.89 -1.84 -17.61
CA TYR A 48 -0.37 -3.10 -18.13
C TYR A 48 -0.45 -3.18 -19.64
N SER A 49 -1.55 -2.73 -20.23
CA SER A 49 -1.72 -2.68 -21.67
C SER A 49 -0.66 -1.81 -22.33
N TRP A 50 -0.42 -0.62 -21.78
CA TRP A 50 0.64 0.27 -22.26
C TRP A 50 2.04 -0.37 -22.11
N SER A 51 2.31 -1.01 -20.97
CA SER A 51 3.60 -1.66 -20.70
C SER A 51 3.87 -2.81 -21.67
N ASP A 52 2.82 -3.56 -22.02
CA ASP A 52 2.91 -4.67 -22.99
C ASP A 52 3.12 -4.19 -24.41
N GLU A 53 2.49 -3.09 -24.81
CA GLU A 53 2.67 -2.47 -26.12
C GLU A 53 4.09 -1.89 -26.28
N HIS A 54 4.54 -1.10 -25.30
CA HIS A 54 5.81 -0.37 -25.39
C HIS A 54 7.03 -1.17 -24.86
N LYS A 55 6.83 -2.40 -24.35
CA LYS A 55 7.88 -3.27 -23.78
C LYS A 55 8.72 -2.59 -22.72
N THR A 56 8.10 -1.69 -21.95
CA THR A 56 8.73 -0.96 -20.84
C THR A 56 7.77 -0.92 -19.66
N THR A 57 8.24 -0.38 -18.53
CA THR A 57 7.41 -0.20 -17.34
C THR A 57 7.19 1.29 -17.08
N PRO A 58 6.06 1.69 -16.51
CA PRO A 58 5.80 3.08 -16.15
C PRO A 58 6.82 3.58 -15.13
N LYS A 59 6.88 4.90 -14.98
CA LYS A 59 7.55 5.57 -13.87
C LYS A 59 6.50 6.15 -12.93
N THR A 60 6.87 6.39 -11.69
CA THR A 60 5.98 7.01 -10.71
C THR A 60 6.69 8.15 -10.01
N SER A 61 5.94 9.17 -9.60
CA SER A 61 6.43 10.29 -8.81
C SER A 61 5.54 10.55 -7.59
N ALA A 62 6.12 11.22 -6.59
CA ALA A 62 5.36 11.75 -5.45
C ALA A 62 4.35 12.81 -5.94
N PRO A 63 3.31 13.13 -5.14
CA PRO A 63 2.41 14.24 -5.45
C PRO A 63 3.19 15.55 -5.53
N SER A 64 2.64 16.53 -6.24
CA SER A 64 3.22 17.87 -6.26
C SER A 64 2.96 18.61 -4.94
N LEU A 65 3.81 19.60 -4.63
CA LEU A 65 3.60 20.45 -3.47
C LEU A 65 2.29 21.24 -3.57
N ALA A 66 1.96 21.74 -4.78
CA ALA A 66 0.74 22.51 -5.02
C ALA A 66 -0.54 21.69 -4.74
N GLU A 67 -0.63 20.49 -5.28
CA GLU A 67 -1.79 19.59 -5.05
C GLU A 67 -1.93 19.23 -3.57
N THR A 68 -0.81 18.99 -2.88
CA THR A 68 -0.82 18.68 -1.45
C THR A 68 -1.32 19.86 -0.62
N ILE A 69 -0.89 21.10 -0.96
CA ILE A 69 -1.38 22.33 -0.34
C ILE A 69 -2.88 22.51 -0.61
N GLU A 70 -3.33 22.30 -1.85
CA GLU A 70 -4.76 22.41 -2.21
C GLU A 70 -5.62 21.44 -1.42
N LEU A 71 -5.15 20.21 -1.21
CA LEU A 71 -5.87 19.22 -0.41
C LEU A 71 -5.92 19.58 1.08
N PHE A 72 -4.83 20.10 1.66
CA PHE A 72 -4.77 20.39 3.09
C PHE A 72 -5.44 21.72 3.47
N ARG A 73 -5.40 22.72 2.59
CA ARG A 73 -5.85 24.09 2.85
C ARG A 73 -7.26 24.19 3.44
N PRO A 74 -8.32 23.56 2.90
CA PRO A 74 -9.66 23.67 3.43
C PRO A 74 -9.74 23.25 4.91
N TYR A 75 -9.08 22.14 5.27
CA TYR A 75 -9.07 21.65 6.65
C TYR A 75 -8.31 22.57 7.59
N VAL A 76 -7.20 23.14 7.12
CA VAL A 76 -6.42 24.13 7.89
C VAL A 76 -7.24 25.40 8.12
N GLU A 77 -7.94 25.89 7.11
CA GLU A 77 -8.81 27.09 7.22
C GLU A 77 -10.00 26.86 8.15
N GLU A 78 -10.57 25.64 8.17
CA GLU A 78 -11.62 25.23 9.10
C GLU A 78 -11.13 24.99 10.53
N GLY A 79 -9.82 25.04 10.79
CA GLY A 79 -9.24 24.80 12.10
C GLY A 79 -9.14 23.33 12.49
N CYS A 80 -9.25 22.41 11.52
CA CYS A 80 -9.08 20.98 11.75
C CYS A 80 -7.61 20.61 11.99
N GLU A 81 -7.40 19.55 12.76
CA GLU A 81 -6.13 18.83 12.77
C GLU A 81 -6.12 17.78 11.64
N ILE A 82 -4.96 17.51 11.07
CA ILE A 82 -4.78 16.51 10.01
C ILE A 82 -3.77 15.45 10.50
N VAL A 83 -4.13 14.18 10.36
CA VAL A 83 -3.16 13.07 10.44
C VAL A 83 -3.07 12.46 9.06
N CYS A 84 -1.91 12.58 8.42
CA CYS A 84 -1.71 12.07 7.08
C CYS A 84 -0.63 10.98 7.03
N PHE A 85 -0.87 10.00 6.17
CA PHE A 85 -0.03 8.82 6.02
C PHE A 85 0.64 8.82 4.65
N SER A 86 1.92 8.51 4.63
CA SER A 86 2.67 8.30 3.39
C SER A 86 3.17 6.86 3.28
N ILE A 87 3.38 6.43 2.05
CA ILE A 87 4.24 5.28 1.77
C ILE A 87 5.60 5.50 2.43
N SER A 88 6.29 4.40 2.75
CA SER A 88 7.63 4.45 3.35
C SER A 88 8.54 5.48 2.69
N ASN A 89 9.21 6.30 3.51
CA ASN A 89 10.20 7.27 3.06
C ASN A 89 11.40 6.63 2.33
N SER A 90 11.63 5.33 2.49
CA SER A 90 12.65 4.61 1.72
C SER A 90 12.22 4.30 0.28
N MET A 91 10.92 4.42 -0.03
CA MET A 91 10.35 4.09 -1.34
C MET A 91 9.91 5.32 -2.13
N SER A 92 9.52 6.41 -1.45
CA SER A 92 9.02 7.65 -2.07
C SER A 92 9.34 8.86 -1.20
N THR A 93 9.30 10.05 -1.83
CA THR A 93 9.40 11.34 -1.13
C THR A 93 8.04 11.91 -0.73
N SER A 94 6.94 11.16 -0.87
CA SER A 94 5.56 11.60 -0.58
C SER A 94 5.43 12.24 0.81
N GLY A 95 5.94 11.59 1.86
CA GLY A 95 5.92 12.13 3.21
C GLY A 95 6.70 13.45 3.37
N ASN A 96 7.77 13.66 2.61
CA ASN A 96 8.50 14.92 2.62
C ASN A 96 7.69 16.05 1.97
N VAL A 97 6.99 15.77 0.87
CA VAL A 97 6.10 16.73 0.21
C VAL A 97 4.96 17.14 1.17
N MET A 98 4.37 16.19 1.90
CA MET A 98 3.34 16.48 2.91
C MET A 98 3.88 17.41 4.03
N ARG A 99 5.11 17.20 4.51
CA ARG A 99 5.73 18.08 5.52
C ARG A 99 6.03 19.48 4.96
N LEU A 100 6.49 19.58 3.72
CA LEU A 100 6.68 20.86 3.07
C LEU A 100 5.36 21.62 2.91
N ALA A 101 4.28 20.95 2.51
CA ALA A 101 2.96 21.54 2.42
C ALA A 101 2.43 22.04 3.77
N ALA A 102 2.69 21.31 4.86
CA ALA A 102 2.37 21.77 6.21
C ALA A 102 3.11 23.07 6.58
N GLY A 103 4.40 23.17 6.21
CA GLY A 103 5.19 24.39 6.41
C GLY A 103 4.70 25.58 5.58
N GLU A 104 4.37 25.37 4.30
CA GLU A 104 3.84 26.43 3.42
C GLU A 104 2.46 26.97 3.90
N LEU A 105 1.70 26.12 4.61
CA LEU A 105 0.44 26.49 5.23
C LEU A 105 0.60 27.07 6.64
N GLU A 106 1.83 27.17 7.17
CA GLU A 106 2.13 27.55 8.56
C GLU A 106 1.31 26.73 9.59
N ALA A 107 1.13 25.43 9.29
CA ALA A 107 0.23 24.53 10.02
C ALA A 107 0.93 23.25 10.57
N GLU A 108 2.27 23.27 10.76
CA GLU A 108 3.05 22.11 11.24
C GLU A 108 2.59 21.64 12.64
N ASN A 109 1.99 22.52 13.42
CA ASN A 109 1.44 22.19 14.72
C ASN A 109 0.05 21.51 14.63
N ARG A 110 -0.59 21.48 13.45
CA ARG A 110 -1.91 20.88 13.20
C ARG A 110 -1.88 19.75 12.20
N ILE A 111 -0.80 19.60 11.47
CA ILE A 111 -0.64 18.53 10.47
C ILE A 111 0.44 17.57 10.93
N THR A 112 0.03 16.35 11.25
CA THR A 112 0.95 15.27 11.62
C THR A 112 1.15 14.33 10.46
N VAL A 113 2.39 14.21 9.98
CA VAL A 113 2.77 13.33 8.87
C VAL A 113 3.41 12.05 9.41
N ILE A 114 2.76 10.93 9.19
CA ILE A 114 3.22 9.61 9.60
C ILE A 114 3.85 8.90 8.40
N ASP A 115 5.14 8.59 8.51
CA ASP A 115 5.76 7.58 7.66
C ASP A 115 5.24 6.21 8.08
N SER A 116 4.47 5.56 7.21
CA SER A 116 3.93 4.24 7.52
C SER A 116 4.98 3.15 7.65
N ALA A 117 6.20 3.40 7.15
CA ALA A 117 7.24 2.39 6.96
C ALA A 117 6.72 1.16 6.20
N ASN A 118 5.74 1.36 5.34
CA ASN A 118 5.02 0.30 4.63
C ASN A 118 4.61 0.73 3.23
N LEU A 119 3.89 -0.15 2.53
CA LEU A 119 3.27 0.08 1.22
C LEU A 119 1.89 -0.57 1.16
N SER A 120 1.10 -0.22 0.15
CA SER A 120 -0.18 -0.85 -0.16
C SER A 120 -1.11 -0.89 1.06
N THR A 121 -1.92 -1.89 1.20
CA THR A 121 -2.82 -2.03 2.35
C THR A 121 -2.10 -2.22 3.70
N GLY A 122 -0.77 -2.33 3.73
CA GLY A 122 0.00 -2.15 4.96
C GLY A 122 -0.12 -0.73 5.51
N ILE A 123 -0.19 0.28 4.63
CA ILE A 123 -0.58 1.65 4.98
C ILE A 123 -2.07 1.65 5.34
N GLY A 124 -2.90 1.01 4.50
CA GLY A 124 -4.35 0.94 4.67
C GLY A 124 -4.78 0.43 6.04
N LEU A 125 -4.07 -0.57 6.61
CA LEU A 125 -4.30 -1.05 7.97
C LEU A 125 -4.17 0.07 9.01
N LEU A 126 -3.11 0.87 8.93
CA LEU A 126 -2.89 1.99 9.84
C LEU A 126 -3.90 3.11 9.64
N VAL A 127 -4.21 3.43 8.38
CA VAL A 127 -5.15 4.49 8.01
C VAL A 127 -6.56 4.20 8.54
N VAL A 128 -7.03 2.95 8.41
CA VAL A 128 -8.36 2.56 8.93
C VAL A 128 -8.38 2.61 10.46
N GLU A 129 -7.33 2.16 11.16
CA GLU A 129 -7.24 2.26 12.62
C GLU A 129 -7.25 3.74 13.07
N ALA A 130 -6.49 4.60 12.39
CA ALA A 130 -6.48 6.04 12.67
C ALA A 130 -7.86 6.69 12.45
N ALA A 131 -8.55 6.32 11.38
CA ALA A 131 -9.88 6.84 11.07
C ALA A 131 -10.93 6.39 12.10
N ILE A 132 -10.87 5.16 12.58
CA ILE A 132 -11.70 4.66 13.69
C ILE A 132 -11.43 5.48 14.96
N MET A 133 -10.17 5.75 15.30
CA MET A 133 -9.81 6.57 16.44
C MET A 133 -10.31 8.01 16.31
N ALA A 134 -10.13 8.63 15.13
CA ALA A 134 -10.63 9.99 14.86
C ALA A 134 -12.16 10.08 15.02
N LYS A 135 -12.89 9.09 14.49
CA LYS A 135 -14.35 8.98 14.63
C LYS A 135 -14.78 8.82 16.10
N ASN A 136 -13.96 8.18 16.94
CA ASN A 136 -14.18 8.02 18.36
C ASN A 136 -13.74 9.23 19.21
N GLY A 137 -13.28 10.32 18.57
CA GLY A 137 -12.96 11.59 19.23
C GLY A 137 -11.55 11.71 19.79
N HIS A 138 -10.62 10.83 19.41
CA HIS A 138 -9.21 10.97 19.78
C HIS A 138 -8.56 12.16 19.06
N SER A 139 -7.62 12.82 19.74
CA SER A 139 -6.80 13.90 19.19
C SER A 139 -5.78 13.39 18.18
N ALA A 140 -5.26 14.26 17.31
CA ALA A 140 -4.22 13.92 16.35
C ALA A 140 -2.95 13.37 17.04
N SER A 141 -2.59 13.91 18.20
CA SER A 141 -1.43 13.45 18.99
C SER A 141 -1.62 12.04 19.55
N GLU A 142 -2.81 11.70 20.05
CA GLU A 142 -3.13 10.35 20.53
C GLU A 142 -3.10 9.34 19.37
N ILE A 143 -3.72 9.69 18.23
CA ILE A 143 -3.71 8.87 17.02
C ILE A 143 -2.27 8.63 16.58
N ALA A 144 -1.46 9.68 16.45
CA ALA A 144 -0.07 9.55 16.03
C ALA A 144 0.74 8.63 16.96
N SER A 145 0.58 8.80 18.29
CA SER A 145 1.27 7.97 19.27
C SER A 145 0.90 6.49 19.14
N VAL A 146 -0.38 6.18 18.93
CA VAL A 146 -0.84 4.80 18.74
C VAL A 146 -0.31 4.23 17.41
N MET A 147 -0.34 5.01 16.32
CA MET A 147 0.17 4.57 15.02
C MET A 147 1.67 4.28 15.04
N GLU A 148 2.47 5.09 15.73
CA GLU A 148 3.91 4.84 15.90
C GLU A 148 4.18 3.50 16.62
N THR A 149 3.34 3.15 17.59
CA THR A 149 3.43 1.87 18.31
C THR A 149 2.91 0.69 17.48
N LEU A 150 1.92 0.95 16.62
CA LEU A 150 1.24 -0.09 15.84
C LEU A 150 2.01 -0.47 14.57
N LYS A 151 2.63 0.50 13.90
CA LYS A 151 3.29 0.28 12.60
C LYS A 151 4.38 -0.82 12.60
N PRO A 152 5.18 -1.06 13.66
CA PRO A 152 6.11 -2.20 13.69
C PRO A 152 5.41 -3.56 13.70
N ASN A 153 4.11 -3.60 14.02
CA ASN A 153 3.30 -4.83 14.06
C ASN A 153 2.58 -5.11 12.74
N VAL A 154 2.62 -4.20 11.78
CA VAL A 154 2.09 -4.47 10.43
C VAL A 154 2.96 -5.53 9.75
N ARG A 155 2.32 -6.57 9.26
CA ARG A 155 2.94 -7.64 8.46
C ARG A 155 2.49 -7.47 7.02
N ALA A 156 3.40 -6.99 6.19
CA ALA A 156 3.18 -6.84 4.76
C ALA A 156 4.15 -7.73 3.99
N SER A 157 3.59 -8.63 3.21
CA SER A 157 4.37 -9.46 2.29
C SER A 157 3.54 -9.84 1.07
N PHE A 158 4.20 -10.18 -0.01
CA PHE A 158 3.56 -10.56 -1.26
C PHE A 158 4.46 -11.46 -2.10
N VAL A 159 3.87 -12.14 -3.08
CA VAL A 159 4.59 -12.87 -4.12
C VAL A 159 4.28 -12.25 -5.48
N VAL A 160 5.28 -12.21 -6.35
CA VAL A 160 5.16 -11.62 -7.69
C VAL A 160 5.23 -12.69 -8.77
N ASP A 161 4.48 -12.50 -9.87
CA ASP A 161 4.58 -13.39 -11.02
C ASP A 161 5.85 -13.13 -11.82
N THR A 162 6.23 -11.88 -11.98
CA THR A 162 7.44 -11.47 -12.69
C THR A 162 8.28 -10.49 -11.88
N LEU A 163 9.61 -10.63 -11.97
CA LEU A 163 10.56 -9.71 -11.34
C LEU A 163 10.78 -8.41 -12.13
N THR A 164 10.28 -8.34 -13.37
CA THR A 164 10.58 -7.26 -14.30
C THR A 164 10.18 -5.90 -13.75
N TYR A 165 8.98 -5.79 -13.19
CA TYR A 165 8.45 -4.53 -12.66
C TYR A 165 9.23 -4.08 -11.43
N LEU A 166 9.44 -4.97 -10.45
CA LEU A 166 10.23 -4.65 -9.23
C LEU A 166 11.67 -4.27 -9.57
N TYR A 167 12.31 -5.00 -10.50
CA TYR A 167 13.66 -4.71 -10.93
C TYR A 167 13.77 -3.33 -11.57
N ARG A 168 12.93 -3.04 -12.56
CA ARG A 168 12.92 -1.75 -13.27
C ARG A 168 12.46 -0.60 -12.37
N GLY A 169 11.56 -0.89 -11.43
CA GLY A 169 11.09 0.08 -10.43
C GLY A 169 12.17 0.53 -9.45
N GLY A 170 13.20 -0.30 -9.20
CA GLY A 170 14.35 0.05 -8.37
C GLY A 170 14.06 0.25 -6.87
N ARG A 171 12.90 -0.16 -6.36
CA ARG A 171 12.51 -0.04 -4.95
C ARG A 171 12.79 -1.30 -4.12
N CYS A 172 13.26 -2.38 -4.76
CA CYS A 172 13.66 -3.61 -4.09
C CYS A 172 15.05 -4.06 -4.56
N ASN A 173 16.08 -3.71 -3.80
CA ASN A 173 17.47 -4.02 -4.15
C ASN A 173 17.75 -5.53 -4.21
N ALA A 174 17.08 -6.32 -3.37
CA ALA A 174 17.21 -7.78 -3.36
C ALA A 174 16.82 -8.44 -4.69
N VAL A 175 15.91 -7.83 -5.45
CA VAL A 175 15.47 -8.32 -6.76
C VAL A 175 16.52 -8.09 -7.85
N ALA A 176 17.36 -7.06 -7.73
CA ALA A 176 18.42 -6.79 -8.69
C ALA A 176 19.41 -7.96 -8.84
N ALA A 177 19.73 -8.61 -7.73
CA ALA A 177 20.60 -9.80 -7.72
C ALA A 177 19.95 -11.05 -8.36
N MET A 178 18.63 -11.05 -8.52
CA MET A 178 17.85 -12.19 -9.04
C MET A 178 17.45 -12.03 -10.51
N ALA A 179 17.51 -10.81 -11.06
CA ALA A 179 17.02 -10.49 -12.40
C ALA A 179 17.83 -11.15 -13.55
N GLY A 180 19.03 -11.65 -13.27
CA GLY A 180 19.86 -12.37 -14.26
C GLY A 180 19.73 -13.90 -14.24
N GLY A 181 18.84 -14.47 -13.44
CA GLY A 181 18.77 -15.92 -13.20
C GLY A 181 17.38 -16.52 -13.47
N VAL A 182 17.39 -17.81 -13.63
CA VAL A 182 16.31 -18.80 -13.77
C VAL A 182 14.87 -18.32 -13.93
N LEU A 183 14.30 -18.60 -15.09
CA LEU A 183 12.86 -18.54 -15.39
C LEU A 183 12.00 -19.23 -14.29
N LYS A 184 10.87 -18.59 -13.93
CA LYS A 184 9.85 -19.12 -13.00
C LYS A 184 10.24 -19.19 -11.53
N LEU A 185 11.02 -18.22 -11.05
CA LEU A 185 11.19 -17.97 -9.63
C LEU A 185 10.24 -16.86 -9.17
N HIS A 186 9.47 -17.15 -8.15
CA HIS A 186 8.53 -16.22 -7.52
C HIS A 186 9.01 -15.94 -6.08
N PRO A 187 9.70 -14.84 -5.82
CA PRO A 187 10.14 -14.53 -4.46
C PRO A 187 8.96 -14.06 -3.60
N LYS A 188 9.00 -14.43 -2.31
CA LYS A 188 8.27 -13.71 -1.28
C LYS A 188 9.04 -12.43 -0.98
N ILE A 189 8.39 -11.31 -1.20
CA ILE A 189 8.85 -10.00 -0.78
C ILE A 189 8.21 -9.68 0.57
N VAL A 190 9.01 -9.20 1.51
CA VAL A 190 8.57 -8.77 2.83
C VAL A 190 8.92 -7.30 3.00
N VAL A 191 8.06 -6.55 3.66
CA VAL A 191 8.34 -5.16 4.05
C VAL A 191 8.75 -5.16 5.52
N GLU A 192 9.98 -4.78 5.77
CA GLU A 192 10.54 -4.65 7.12
C GLU A 192 11.30 -3.33 7.26
N ASN A 193 11.06 -2.60 8.35
CA ASN A 193 11.69 -1.31 8.63
C ASN A 193 11.61 -0.32 7.45
N GLY A 194 10.49 -0.34 6.75
CA GLY A 194 10.23 0.55 5.62
C GLY A 194 10.86 0.12 4.29
N ALA A 195 11.59 -0.98 4.22
CA ALA A 195 12.24 -1.46 3.01
C ALA A 195 11.70 -2.82 2.56
N MET A 196 11.81 -3.10 1.26
CA MET A 196 11.46 -4.40 0.68
C MET A 196 12.68 -5.32 0.63
N ASP A 197 12.51 -6.58 1.06
CA ASP A 197 13.51 -7.63 0.92
C ASP A 197 12.89 -8.93 0.42
N ALA A 198 13.70 -9.77 -0.25
CA ALA A 198 13.30 -11.06 -0.78
C ALA A 198 13.76 -12.18 0.17
N THR A 199 12.81 -12.81 0.86
CA THR A 199 13.14 -13.76 1.95
C THR A 199 13.03 -15.24 1.55
N LYS A 200 12.06 -15.63 0.74
CA LYS A 200 11.82 -17.00 0.30
C LYS A 200 11.57 -17.04 -1.21
N LYS A 201 11.95 -18.13 -1.86
CA LYS A 201 11.77 -18.33 -3.31
C LYS A 201 10.87 -19.53 -3.55
N TYR A 202 9.81 -19.33 -4.32
CA TYR A 202 8.92 -20.39 -4.76
C TYR A 202 9.17 -20.70 -6.23
N ARG A 203 8.78 -21.90 -6.65
CA ARG A 203 8.83 -22.36 -8.05
C ARG A 203 7.50 -22.97 -8.45
N GLY A 204 7.11 -22.77 -9.69
CA GLY A 204 5.88 -23.36 -10.22
C GLY A 204 4.98 -22.35 -10.90
N LYS A 205 3.70 -22.70 -11.06
CA LYS A 205 2.68 -21.79 -11.56
C LYS A 205 2.31 -20.81 -10.47
N ILE A 206 2.10 -19.55 -10.82
CA ILE A 206 1.85 -18.48 -9.86
C ILE A 206 0.67 -18.79 -8.91
N ASN A 207 -0.43 -19.37 -9.40
CA ASN A 207 -1.59 -19.70 -8.56
C ASN A 207 -1.23 -20.71 -7.45
N SER A 208 -0.41 -21.73 -7.78
CA SER A 208 0.09 -22.70 -6.78
C SER A 208 1.09 -22.08 -5.81
N VAL A 209 1.89 -21.13 -6.30
CA VAL A 209 2.85 -20.37 -5.48
C VAL A 209 2.12 -19.50 -4.49
N ILE A 210 1.08 -18.76 -4.92
CA ILE A 210 0.24 -17.94 -4.03
C ILE A 210 -0.32 -18.78 -2.89
N MET A 211 -0.90 -19.93 -3.18
CA MET A 211 -1.44 -20.81 -2.12
C MET A 211 -0.36 -21.36 -1.18
N SER A 212 0.83 -21.68 -1.70
CA SER A 212 1.95 -22.11 -0.87
C SER A 212 2.43 -20.99 0.05
N TYR A 213 2.53 -19.77 -0.48
CA TYR A 213 2.91 -18.57 0.24
C TYR A 213 1.94 -18.27 1.39
N VAL A 214 0.63 -18.31 1.13
CA VAL A 214 -0.40 -18.04 2.14
C VAL A 214 -0.38 -19.08 3.25
N LYS A 215 -0.27 -20.38 2.88
CA LYS A 215 -0.15 -21.48 3.85
C LYS A 215 1.12 -21.39 4.72
N ASP A 216 2.22 -20.93 4.17
CA ASP A 216 3.44 -20.71 4.94
C ASP A 216 3.29 -19.66 6.06
N MET A 217 2.30 -18.79 5.98
CA MET A 217 1.98 -17.78 7.00
C MET A 217 0.94 -18.23 8.01
N GLU A 218 0.45 -19.48 7.96
CA GLU A 218 -0.67 -19.96 8.80
C GLU A 218 -0.44 -19.69 10.30
N THR A 219 0.77 -19.91 10.79
CA THR A 219 1.11 -19.67 12.20
C THR A 219 0.97 -18.20 12.57
N ASP A 220 1.50 -17.30 11.73
CA ASP A 220 1.44 -15.86 11.96
C ASP A 220 0.02 -15.32 11.83
N LEU A 221 -0.74 -15.82 10.85
CA LEU A 221 -2.15 -15.49 10.66
C LEU A 221 -3.01 -15.91 11.84
N LYS A 222 -2.77 -17.08 12.41
CA LYS A 222 -3.47 -17.55 13.62
C LYS A 222 -3.15 -16.71 14.86
N ALA A 223 -1.99 -16.08 14.90
CA ALA A 223 -1.55 -15.19 15.97
C ALA A 223 -1.84 -13.71 15.70
N ALA A 224 -2.47 -13.37 14.58
CA ALA A 224 -2.77 -12.00 14.19
C ALA A 224 -3.86 -11.37 15.06
N ARG A 225 -3.95 -10.03 15.04
CA ARG A 225 -5.12 -9.30 15.53
C ARG A 225 -6.35 -9.72 14.71
N PRO A 226 -7.52 -9.93 15.37
CA PRO A 226 -8.68 -10.49 14.68
C PRO A 226 -9.47 -9.48 13.84
N ASP A 227 -9.15 -8.19 13.94
CA ASP A 227 -9.98 -7.13 13.36
C ASP A 227 -10.13 -7.30 11.85
N ARG A 228 -9.02 -7.32 11.10
CA ARG A 228 -9.04 -7.44 9.64
C ARG A 228 -7.76 -8.02 9.05
N VAL A 229 -7.93 -8.56 7.84
CA VAL A 229 -6.83 -8.95 6.94
C VAL A 229 -7.15 -8.49 5.52
N PHE A 230 -6.14 -8.04 4.80
CA PHE A 230 -6.26 -7.68 3.40
C PHE A 230 -5.66 -8.76 2.50
N ILE A 231 -6.39 -9.14 1.45
CA ILE A 231 -5.91 -9.87 0.28
C ILE A 231 -5.75 -8.82 -0.83
N THR A 232 -4.56 -8.28 -0.98
CA THR A 232 -4.32 -7.24 -1.99
C THR A 232 -3.67 -7.85 -3.22
N HIS A 233 -4.25 -7.62 -4.39
CA HIS A 233 -3.75 -8.21 -5.63
C HIS A 233 -3.73 -7.23 -6.80
N SER A 234 -2.82 -7.44 -7.75
CA SER A 234 -2.64 -6.63 -8.95
C SER A 234 -3.19 -7.31 -10.21
N GLY A 235 -4.45 -7.81 -10.14
CA GLY A 235 -5.11 -8.49 -11.25
C GLY A 235 -4.81 -9.99 -11.28
N CYS A 236 -4.90 -10.67 -10.14
CA CYS A 236 -4.85 -12.14 -10.08
C CYS A 236 -6.14 -12.77 -10.60
N ASP A 237 -6.05 -14.05 -11.01
CA ASP A 237 -7.19 -14.87 -11.35
C ASP A 237 -8.17 -14.98 -10.16
N ALA A 238 -9.46 -14.74 -10.43
CA ALA A 238 -10.49 -14.68 -9.39
C ALA A 238 -10.60 -16.00 -8.58
N ALA A 239 -10.42 -17.15 -9.23
CA ALA A 239 -10.45 -18.44 -8.53
C ALA A 239 -9.27 -18.59 -7.54
N THR A 240 -8.13 -17.97 -7.85
CA THR A 240 -6.97 -17.95 -6.94
C THR A 240 -7.24 -17.05 -5.74
N VAL A 241 -7.79 -15.85 -5.96
CA VAL A 241 -8.15 -14.92 -4.88
C VAL A 241 -9.19 -15.57 -3.96
N GLU A 242 -10.23 -16.19 -4.53
CA GLU A 242 -11.25 -16.94 -3.78
C GLU A 242 -10.66 -18.10 -2.97
N SER A 243 -9.67 -18.81 -3.51
CA SER A 243 -8.98 -19.86 -2.78
C SER A 243 -8.21 -19.33 -1.55
N VAL A 244 -7.62 -18.14 -1.67
CA VAL A 244 -6.95 -17.45 -0.56
C VAL A 244 -7.99 -17.02 0.48
N ARG A 245 -9.09 -16.41 0.05
CA ARG A 245 -10.21 -16.03 0.93
C ARG A 245 -10.72 -17.23 1.72
N SER A 246 -11.09 -18.32 1.03
CA SER A 246 -11.58 -19.54 1.67
C SER A 246 -10.59 -20.12 2.70
N PHE A 247 -9.27 -20.04 2.40
CA PHE A 247 -8.26 -20.45 3.36
C PHE A 247 -8.26 -19.56 4.61
N LEU A 248 -8.29 -18.23 4.45
CA LEU A 248 -8.33 -17.29 5.58
C LEU A 248 -9.60 -17.45 6.42
N GLU A 249 -10.76 -17.66 5.78
CA GLU A 249 -12.02 -17.96 6.44
C GLU A 249 -11.93 -19.26 7.28
N SER A 250 -11.28 -20.27 6.73
CA SER A 250 -11.10 -21.57 7.42
C SER A 250 -10.27 -21.48 8.70
N LEU A 251 -9.45 -20.41 8.85
CA LEU A 251 -8.68 -20.17 10.08
C LEU A 251 -9.57 -19.68 11.23
N GLY A 252 -10.73 -19.08 10.93
CA GLY A 252 -11.68 -18.58 11.94
C GLY A 252 -11.12 -17.45 12.81
N VAL A 253 -10.18 -16.65 12.31
CA VAL A 253 -9.47 -15.61 13.08
C VAL A 253 -10.06 -14.23 12.83
N PHE A 254 -10.28 -13.87 11.56
CA PHE A 254 -10.55 -12.49 11.16
C PHE A 254 -12.04 -12.18 11.12
N HIS A 255 -12.41 -11.01 11.63
CA HIS A 255 -13.76 -10.48 11.53
C HIS A 255 -14.03 -9.93 10.11
N GLU A 256 -13.01 -9.33 9.49
CA GLU A 256 -13.08 -8.78 8.13
C GLU A 256 -11.97 -9.36 7.27
N ILE A 257 -12.33 -9.90 6.10
CA ILE A 257 -11.40 -10.31 5.04
C ILE A 257 -11.71 -9.44 3.83
N LEU A 258 -10.82 -8.51 3.52
CA LEU A 258 -11.01 -7.46 2.52
C LEU A 258 -10.12 -7.73 1.29
N GLU A 259 -10.64 -7.50 0.08
CA GLU A 259 -9.99 -7.81 -1.19
C GLU A 259 -9.84 -6.56 -2.08
N PRO A 260 -9.05 -5.56 -1.69
CA PRO A 260 -8.80 -4.45 -2.58
C PRO A 260 -7.86 -4.85 -3.72
N ARG A 261 -8.04 -4.22 -4.86
CA ARG A 261 -7.09 -4.26 -5.95
C ARG A 261 -6.02 -3.20 -5.71
N ALA A 262 -4.75 -3.56 -5.89
CA ALA A 262 -3.63 -2.61 -5.83
C ALA A 262 -3.82 -1.49 -6.85
N GLY A 263 -3.60 -0.24 -6.44
CA GLY A 263 -3.67 0.95 -7.27
C GLY A 263 -2.58 0.98 -8.35
N GLY A 264 -2.62 2.00 -9.19
CA GLY A 264 -1.73 2.10 -10.34
C GLY A 264 -0.26 2.25 -9.97
N VAL A 265 0.06 3.01 -8.91
CA VAL A 265 1.45 3.17 -8.45
C VAL A 265 2.03 1.85 -7.96
N VAL A 266 1.32 1.14 -7.08
CA VAL A 266 1.77 -0.18 -6.59
C VAL A 266 1.84 -1.18 -7.74
N SER A 267 0.85 -1.22 -8.62
CA SER A 267 0.80 -2.06 -9.82
C SER A 267 1.98 -1.79 -10.77
N SER A 268 2.39 -0.53 -10.93
CA SER A 268 3.54 -0.12 -11.75
C SER A 268 4.86 -0.71 -11.29
N HIS A 269 5.00 -1.00 -9.99
CA HIS A 269 6.20 -1.58 -9.41
C HIS A 269 6.11 -3.08 -9.17
N CYS A 270 4.92 -3.63 -8.91
CA CYS A 270 4.75 -5.05 -8.60
C CYS A 270 4.41 -5.90 -9.83
N GLY A 271 3.79 -5.29 -10.85
CA GLY A 271 3.34 -5.98 -12.06
C GLY A 271 2.09 -6.83 -11.86
N PRO A 272 1.51 -7.34 -12.96
CA PRO A 272 0.31 -8.16 -12.91
C PRO A 272 0.58 -9.50 -12.20
N GLY A 273 -0.48 -10.10 -11.63
CA GLY A 273 -0.40 -11.41 -10.97
C GLY A 273 0.27 -11.41 -9.59
N THR A 274 0.57 -10.24 -9.02
CA THR A 274 1.06 -10.11 -7.65
C THR A 274 -0.08 -10.26 -6.65
N LEU A 275 0.16 -11.00 -5.56
CA LEU A 275 -0.77 -11.09 -4.44
C LEU A 275 -0.03 -11.03 -3.11
N GLY A 276 -0.56 -10.21 -2.20
CA GLY A 276 -0.12 -10.06 -0.82
C GLY A 276 -1.24 -10.36 0.17
N VAL A 277 -0.86 -10.83 1.34
CA VAL A 277 -1.73 -10.92 2.52
C VAL A 277 -1.12 -10.06 3.62
N LEU A 278 -1.88 -9.04 4.05
CA LEU A 278 -1.41 -8.01 4.95
C LEU A 278 -2.32 -7.94 6.20
N PHE A 279 -1.71 -7.92 7.37
CA PHE A 279 -2.42 -7.96 8.65
C PHE A 279 -1.59 -7.30 9.76
N ILE A 280 -2.19 -7.12 10.93
CA ILE A 280 -1.49 -6.63 12.14
C ILE A 280 -1.24 -7.82 13.07
N ALA A 281 0.01 -8.02 13.48
CA ALA A 281 0.38 -9.00 14.50
C ALA A 281 -0.08 -8.53 15.90
N LYS A 282 -0.27 -9.47 16.83
CA LYS A 282 -0.51 -9.16 18.26
C LYS A 282 0.75 -8.69 18.94
#